data_492e11c3800ffecb477098f875de0c87
#
_entry.id   492e11c3800ffecb477098f875de0c87
#
_cell.length_a   1.000
_cell.length_b   1.000
_cell.length_c   1.000
_cell.angle_alpha   90.00
_cell.angle_beta   90.00
_cell.angle_gamma   90.00
#
_symmetry.space_group_name_H-M   'P 1'
#
loop_
_entity.id
_entity.type
_entity.pdbx_description
1 polymer ?
#
loop_
_entity_poly.entity_id
_entity_poly.type
_entity_poly.pdbx_seq_one_letter_code
_entity_poly.pdbx_strand_id
1 'polypeptide(L)'
;LHLSIRRQRQMCIRDSLGAGVASFYNTVFGASALPEDTTGRHTVAIGLSALSSQNVTNSANMFNVAVGSSAGHFLSEGTDNTFIGGRAGNGVTGAKLEGDFNTAVGSQSGFLLQGAATQNTLIGALAGDELTTAAGNTAVGYKSLHSVTTGNDNVGIGTLAGAEITTGDQNVAIGNAALDLEDTGNRNTAVGFNALSTQNIDGNGQNTALGWQAGLSLDSGTVNTIIGAQAGAGLVAGGGNTIVGYAGGLKGTDLAGGDNNVLLGRETGTSGADGSNQIVIGKDVAGTANDQAHLGYGSNVAVLALDGSDTSWAASSDERLKENITTSTAGLSFLKDLRPVTYTWKKKKDVPSNMTTYYEEGSDDPCLGFGKTHHGFIAQEVKTVLDNHAEIKNGQHFWKQDDDGTQRVAPNALIPMLTKAVQELSTALDAALARIATLEG
;
A
#
# COMPACT_ATOMS: atom_id res chain seq x y z
N LEU A 1 -60.03 24.70 -26.47
CA LEU A 1 -58.95 25.53 -25.88
C LEU A 1 -59.05 25.65 -24.37
N HIS A 2 -60.26 25.58 -23.78
CA HIS A 2 -60.43 25.75 -22.33
C HIS A 2 -60.06 24.51 -21.48
N LEU A 3 -60.04 23.31 -22.04
CA LEU A 3 -59.72 22.06 -21.35
C LEU A 3 -58.18 21.78 -21.26
N SER A 4 -57.40 22.31 -22.18
CA SER A 4 -55.96 22.18 -22.17
C SER A 4 -55.28 23.08 -21.14
N ILE A 5 -55.91 24.25 -20.88
CA ILE A 5 -55.40 25.23 -19.88
C ILE A 5 -55.63 24.77 -18.45
N ARG A 6 -56.64 23.90 -18.15
CA ARG A 6 -56.84 23.35 -16.82
C ARG A 6 -55.80 22.30 -16.38
N ARG A 7 -55.15 21.62 -17.32
CA ARG A 7 -54.04 20.72 -17.01
C ARG A 7 -52.69 21.41 -16.78
N GLN A 8 -52.57 22.64 -17.28
CA GLN A 8 -51.33 23.46 -17.08
C GLN A 8 -51.37 24.34 -15.84
N ARG A 9 -52.46 24.38 -15.08
CA ARG A 9 -52.59 25.23 -13.87
C ARG A 9 -52.42 24.50 -12.54
N GLN A 10 -51.68 23.42 -12.49
CA GLN A 10 -51.13 22.92 -11.20
C GLN A 10 -49.71 23.40 -11.04
N MET A 11 -49.49 24.67 -11.24
CA MET A 11 -48.34 25.38 -10.66
C MET A 11 -48.69 25.78 -9.24
N CYS A 12 -48.66 24.80 -8.35
CA CYS A 12 -48.85 25.03 -6.94
C CYS A 12 -47.58 25.55 -6.32
N ILE A 13 -47.39 26.88 -6.35
CA ILE A 13 -46.68 27.54 -5.25
C ILE A 13 -47.68 27.45 -4.10
N ARG A 14 -47.55 26.41 -3.29
CA ARG A 14 -48.32 26.28 -2.08
C ARG A 14 -47.56 27.08 -1.01
N ASP A 15 -47.73 28.42 -1.07
CA ASP A 15 -47.57 29.23 0.13
C ASP A 15 -48.81 28.90 1.00
N SER A 16 -48.60 28.06 2.02
CA SER A 16 -49.69 27.59 2.88
C SER A 16 -50.18 28.69 3.80
N LEU A 17 -50.98 29.57 3.27
CA LEU A 17 -51.85 30.50 4.03
C LEU A 17 -53.21 29.86 4.33
N GLY A 18 -53.21 28.69 4.95
CA GLY A 18 -54.44 28.04 5.44
C GLY A 18 -54.53 28.10 6.94
N ALA A 19 -55.53 28.77 7.48
CA ALA A 19 -55.78 28.82 8.92
C ALA A 19 -55.86 27.42 9.50
N GLY A 20 -54.88 27.01 10.33
CA GLY A 20 -54.84 25.72 11.03
C GLY A 20 -53.77 24.76 10.65
N VAL A 21 -52.91 25.04 9.67
CA VAL A 21 -51.76 24.20 9.24
C VAL A 21 -50.44 24.93 9.55
N ALA A 22 -49.54 24.30 10.32
CA ALA A 22 -48.27 24.87 10.75
C ALA A 22 -47.12 24.66 9.77
N SER A 23 -47.41 24.42 8.48
CA SER A 23 -46.43 24.21 7.42
C SER A 23 -46.07 25.55 6.72
N PHE A 24 -44.86 26.06 6.90
CA PHE A 24 -44.39 27.36 6.37
C PHE A 24 -43.05 27.22 5.67
N TYR A 25 -42.74 28.19 4.80
CA TYR A 25 -41.44 28.32 4.13
C TYR A 25 -41.08 27.12 3.19
N ASN A 26 -42.09 26.45 2.64
CA ASN A 26 -41.90 25.34 1.70
C ASN A 26 -41.97 25.84 0.24
N THR A 27 -41.10 25.36 -0.63
CA THR A 27 -41.13 25.57 -2.09
C THR A 27 -41.58 24.28 -2.75
N VAL A 28 -42.79 24.25 -3.36
CA VAL A 28 -43.39 23.06 -3.92
C VAL A 28 -43.79 23.29 -5.38
N PHE A 29 -43.31 22.44 -6.30
CA PHE A 29 -43.67 22.50 -7.69
C PHE A 29 -43.75 21.11 -8.32
N GLY A 30 -44.94 20.70 -8.73
CA GLY A 30 -45.19 19.40 -9.37
C GLY A 30 -46.49 18.73 -8.91
N ALA A 31 -46.99 17.81 -9.72
CA ALA A 31 -48.18 17.00 -9.33
C ALA A 31 -47.79 16.07 -8.16
N SER A 32 -48.63 16.01 -7.13
CA SER A 32 -48.38 15.21 -5.92
C SER A 32 -47.02 15.46 -5.24
N ALA A 33 -46.43 16.65 -5.40
CA ALA A 33 -45.29 17.03 -4.61
C ALA A 33 -45.75 17.43 -3.19
N LEU A 34 -45.10 16.92 -2.16
CA LEU A 34 -45.37 17.18 -0.73
C LEU A 34 -46.85 17.13 -0.30
N PRO A 35 -47.66 16.13 -0.70
CA PRO A 35 -49.10 16.16 -0.49
C PRO A 35 -49.51 15.84 0.94
N GLU A 36 -48.71 15.07 1.69
CA GLU A 36 -49.06 14.58 3.05
C GLU A 36 -48.52 15.49 4.17
N ASP A 37 -47.60 16.40 3.88
CA ASP A 37 -46.94 17.25 4.87
C ASP A 37 -47.90 18.34 5.42
N THR A 38 -48.20 18.27 6.71
CA THR A 38 -49.08 19.21 7.37
C THR A 38 -48.41 20.19 8.31
N THR A 39 -47.19 19.90 8.78
CA THR A 39 -46.51 20.70 9.82
C THR A 39 -45.02 20.96 9.56
N GLY A 40 -44.41 20.31 8.54
CA GLY A 40 -43.00 20.50 8.19
C GLY A 40 -42.67 21.86 7.55
N ARG A 41 -41.50 22.37 7.78
CA ARG A 41 -41.03 23.70 7.33
C ARG A 41 -39.70 23.61 6.59
N HIS A 42 -39.40 24.65 5.80
CA HIS A 42 -38.12 24.80 5.09
C HIS A 42 -37.81 23.66 4.12
N THR A 43 -38.80 23.13 3.42
CA THR A 43 -38.66 22.03 2.45
C THR A 43 -38.74 22.55 1.00
N VAL A 44 -37.89 21.99 0.13
CA VAL A 44 -37.95 22.19 -1.34
C VAL A 44 -38.38 20.86 -1.98
N ALA A 45 -39.54 20.82 -2.64
CA ALA A 45 -40.06 19.66 -3.36
C ALA A 45 -40.44 20.03 -4.81
N ILE A 46 -39.61 19.67 -5.77
CA ILE A 46 -39.78 20.00 -7.19
C ILE A 46 -39.81 18.72 -8.02
N GLY A 47 -40.95 18.40 -8.64
CA GLY A 47 -41.10 17.23 -9.47
C GLY A 47 -42.37 16.43 -9.15
N LEU A 48 -42.75 15.50 -10.05
CA LEU A 48 -43.84 14.58 -9.82
C LEU A 48 -43.57 13.72 -8.59
N SER A 49 -44.45 13.75 -7.59
CA SER A 49 -44.36 12.94 -6.35
C SER A 49 -43.06 13.16 -5.56
N ALA A 50 -42.41 14.32 -5.68
CA ALA A 50 -41.26 14.65 -4.82
C ALA A 50 -41.72 14.78 -3.36
N LEU A 51 -41.01 14.10 -2.42
CA LEU A 51 -41.33 14.05 -0.97
C LEU A 51 -42.81 13.70 -0.69
N SER A 52 -43.41 12.79 -1.45
CA SER A 52 -44.85 12.54 -1.37
C SER A 52 -45.28 11.95 -0.04
N SER A 53 -44.41 11.28 0.70
CA SER A 53 -44.69 10.65 2.00
C SER A 53 -44.15 11.43 3.20
N GLN A 54 -43.55 12.59 2.98
CA GLN A 54 -43.07 13.43 4.11
C GLN A 54 -44.29 13.87 4.92
N ASN A 55 -44.30 13.51 6.19
CA ASN A 55 -45.37 13.89 7.10
C ASN A 55 -44.91 13.84 8.55
N VAL A 56 -44.63 14.99 9.11
CA VAL A 56 -44.19 15.13 10.51
C VAL A 56 -45.37 15.51 11.41
N THR A 57 -45.38 14.94 12.60
CA THR A 57 -46.45 15.19 13.58
C THR A 57 -46.24 16.43 14.44
N ASN A 58 -45.00 16.96 14.44
CA ASN A 58 -44.61 18.15 15.17
C ASN A 58 -44.10 19.24 14.20
N SER A 59 -44.38 20.50 14.45
CA SER A 59 -43.89 21.63 13.64
C SER A 59 -42.36 21.68 13.62
N ALA A 60 -41.72 20.86 12.76
CA ALA A 60 -40.28 20.70 12.66
C ALA A 60 -39.68 21.42 11.43
N ASN A 61 -38.48 21.93 11.55
CA ASN A 61 -37.69 22.40 10.43
C ASN A 61 -37.10 21.15 9.74
N MET A 62 -37.53 20.86 8.52
CA MET A 62 -37.13 19.64 7.81
C MET A 62 -35.83 19.81 7.02
N PHE A 63 -35.61 21.00 6.45
CA PHE A 63 -34.47 21.33 5.59
C PHE A 63 -34.20 20.33 4.45
N ASN A 64 -35.23 19.59 4.05
CA ASN A 64 -35.13 18.64 2.96
C ASN A 64 -35.21 19.31 1.59
N VAL A 65 -34.38 18.87 0.65
CA VAL A 65 -34.38 19.31 -0.74
C VAL A 65 -34.58 18.09 -1.64
N ALA A 66 -35.68 18.08 -2.40
CA ALA A 66 -35.93 17.02 -3.39
C ALA A 66 -36.27 17.66 -4.75
N VAL A 67 -35.46 17.39 -5.75
CA VAL A 67 -35.61 17.89 -7.12
C VAL A 67 -35.55 16.72 -8.10
N GLY A 68 -36.67 16.35 -8.67
CA GLY A 68 -36.82 15.25 -9.62
C GLY A 68 -38.10 14.46 -9.42
N SER A 69 -38.51 13.69 -10.44
CA SER A 69 -39.65 12.79 -10.33
C SER A 69 -39.38 11.69 -9.27
N SER A 70 -40.25 11.59 -8.27
CA SER A 70 -40.11 10.68 -7.13
C SER A 70 -38.82 10.82 -6.32
N ALA A 71 -38.20 11.99 -6.31
CA ALA A 71 -37.08 12.28 -5.42
C ALA A 71 -37.59 12.28 -3.97
N GLY A 72 -36.95 11.50 -3.07
CA GLY A 72 -37.36 11.36 -1.68
C GLY A 72 -38.78 10.83 -1.49
N HIS A 73 -39.32 10.04 -2.40
CA HIS A 73 -40.76 9.65 -2.45
C HIS A 73 -41.27 9.08 -1.13
N PHE A 74 -40.54 8.17 -0.50
CA PHE A 74 -40.89 7.53 0.77
C PHE A 74 -40.14 8.10 1.99
N LEU A 75 -39.56 9.29 1.88
CA LEU A 75 -39.05 10.02 3.06
C LEU A 75 -40.24 10.39 3.96
N SER A 76 -40.20 10.05 5.25
CA SER A 76 -41.27 10.37 6.21
C SER A 76 -40.86 11.47 7.20
N GLU A 77 -40.01 11.16 8.17
CA GLU A 77 -39.66 12.05 9.27
C GLU A 77 -38.22 12.58 9.20
N GLY A 78 -37.39 12.00 8.32
CA GLY A 78 -35.98 12.41 8.17
C GLY A 78 -35.79 13.88 7.80
N THR A 79 -34.73 14.50 8.34
CA THR A 79 -34.38 15.92 8.19
C THR A 79 -33.04 16.08 7.46
N ASP A 80 -32.81 17.31 6.94
CA ASP A 80 -31.53 17.69 6.34
C ASP A 80 -31.07 16.78 5.18
N ASN A 81 -32.02 16.19 4.46
CA ASN A 81 -31.73 15.34 3.32
C ASN A 81 -31.75 16.12 1.98
N THR A 82 -30.85 15.79 1.06
CA THR A 82 -30.77 16.39 -0.27
C THR A 82 -30.88 15.31 -1.36
N PHE A 83 -31.97 15.28 -2.12
CA PHE A 83 -32.25 14.32 -3.18
C PHE A 83 -32.45 15.03 -4.53
N ILE A 84 -31.49 14.88 -5.46
CA ILE A 84 -31.53 15.55 -6.76
C ILE A 84 -31.38 14.53 -7.88
N GLY A 85 -32.43 14.31 -8.65
CA GLY A 85 -32.47 13.33 -9.74
C GLY A 85 -33.76 12.50 -9.74
N GLY A 86 -34.07 11.88 -10.87
CA GLY A 86 -35.23 10.98 -10.94
C GLY A 86 -35.03 9.80 -9.99
N ARG A 87 -35.95 9.63 -9.03
CA ARG A 87 -35.90 8.59 -7.97
C ARG A 87 -34.66 8.62 -7.06
N ALA A 88 -33.96 9.76 -6.94
CA ALA A 88 -32.90 9.91 -5.96
C ALA A 88 -33.51 9.83 -4.54
N GLY A 89 -32.91 9.00 -3.67
CA GLY A 89 -33.43 8.79 -2.31
C GLY A 89 -34.90 8.31 -2.29
N ASN A 90 -35.33 7.53 -3.28
CA ASN A 90 -36.75 7.18 -3.44
C ASN A 90 -37.32 6.48 -2.23
N GLY A 91 -36.60 5.55 -1.62
CA GLY A 91 -37.09 4.71 -0.53
C GLY A 91 -37.96 3.55 -1.00
N VAL A 92 -38.60 2.85 -0.04
CA VAL A 92 -39.38 1.63 -0.30
C VAL A 92 -40.75 1.73 0.34
N THR A 93 -41.78 1.24 -0.38
CA THR A 93 -43.14 1.13 0.17
C THR A 93 -43.12 0.24 1.42
N GLY A 94 -43.61 0.76 2.54
CA GLY A 94 -43.72 0.04 3.81
C GLY A 94 -42.49 0.05 4.69
N ALA A 95 -41.34 0.58 4.20
CA ALA A 95 -40.14 0.83 4.97
C ALA A 95 -39.66 2.25 4.69
N LYS A 96 -40.38 3.24 5.24
CA LYS A 96 -40.12 4.66 5.00
C LYS A 96 -38.72 5.06 5.49
N LEU A 97 -38.08 6.03 4.81
CA LEU A 97 -36.83 6.64 5.26
C LEU A 97 -37.12 7.62 6.40
N GLU A 98 -36.51 7.40 7.52
CA GLU A 98 -36.58 8.23 8.75
C GLU A 98 -35.24 8.88 9.08
N GLY A 99 -34.15 8.44 8.44
CA GLY A 99 -32.79 8.93 8.68
C GLY A 99 -32.50 10.31 8.10
N ASP A 100 -31.52 10.97 8.68
CA ASP A 100 -31.14 12.35 8.44
C ASP A 100 -29.81 12.46 7.67
N PHE A 101 -29.54 13.67 7.15
CA PHE A 101 -28.26 14.03 6.56
C PHE A 101 -27.82 13.17 5.36
N ASN A 102 -28.74 12.62 4.61
CA ASN A 102 -28.40 11.91 3.37
C ASN A 102 -28.35 12.88 2.18
N THR A 103 -27.33 12.75 1.35
CA THR A 103 -27.20 13.45 0.08
C THR A 103 -27.19 12.42 -1.06
N ALA A 104 -28.20 12.42 -1.93
CA ALA A 104 -28.24 11.59 -3.12
C ALA A 104 -28.46 12.43 -4.37
N VAL A 105 -27.47 12.47 -5.25
CA VAL A 105 -27.49 13.28 -6.47
C VAL A 105 -27.21 12.40 -7.70
N GLY A 106 -28.21 12.22 -8.54
CA GLY A 106 -28.14 11.36 -9.71
C GLY A 106 -29.43 10.52 -9.89
N SER A 107 -29.63 9.98 -11.07
CA SER A 107 -30.75 9.08 -11.32
C SER A 107 -30.61 7.80 -10.47
N GLN A 108 -31.61 7.50 -9.65
CA GLN A 108 -31.65 6.32 -8.76
C GLN A 108 -30.48 6.24 -7.76
N SER A 109 -29.82 7.35 -7.45
CA SER A 109 -28.84 7.40 -6.37
C SER A 109 -29.54 7.18 -5.03
N GLY A 110 -29.08 6.24 -4.19
CA GLY A 110 -29.70 5.88 -2.93
C GLY A 110 -31.16 5.40 -3.09
N PHE A 111 -31.45 4.63 -4.13
CA PHE A 111 -32.82 4.30 -4.50
C PHE A 111 -33.59 3.52 -3.42
N LEU A 112 -32.94 2.62 -2.68
CA LEU A 112 -33.56 1.78 -1.63
C LEU A 112 -33.37 2.32 -0.20
N LEU A 113 -32.90 3.57 -0.01
CA LEU A 113 -32.74 4.15 1.32
C LEU A 113 -34.04 4.00 2.15
N GLN A 114 -33.92 3.44 3.37
CA GLN A 114 -35.05 3.19 4.25
C GLN A 114 -34.64 3.21 5.73
N GLY A 115 -35.67 3.22 6.61
CA GLY A 115 -35.45 3.19 8.06
C GLY A 115 -34.50 4.30 8.53
N ALA A 116 -33.53 3.94 9.36
CA ALA A 116 -32.58 4.87 9.96
C ALA A 116 -31.32 5.16 9.11
N ALA A 117 -31.34 4.89 7.78
CA ALA A 117 -30.21 5.21 6.91
C ALA A 117 -29.83 6.70 7.04
N THR A 118 -28.58 7.01 7.41
CA THR A 118 -28.16 8.36 7.75
C THR A 118 -26.73 8.69 7.30
N GLN A 119 -26.46 10.00 7.09
CA GLN A 119 -25.12 10.49 6.81
C GLN A 119 -24.46 9.88 5.54
N ASN A 120 -25.25 9.45 4.57
CA ASN A 120 -24.71 8.93 3.32
C ASN A 120 -24.57 10.03 2.27
N THR A 121 -23.47 10.02 1.53
CA THR A 121 -23.20 10.92 0.38
C THR A 121 -23.09 10.09 -0.90
N LEU A 122 -24.12 10.14 -1.75
CA LEU A 122 -24.29 9.27 -2.90
C LEU A 122 -24.42 10.13 -4.18
N ILE A 123 -23.36 10.25 -4.96
CA ILE A 123 -23.30 11.15 -6.12
C ILE A 123 -22.97 10.36 -7.39
N GLY A 124 -23.90 10.25 -8.30
CA GLY A 124 -23.80 9.50 -9.53
C GLY A 124 -25.03 8.67 -9.83
N ALA A 125 -25.26 8.29 -11.07
CA ALA A 125 -26.36 7.38 -11.36
C ALA A 125 -26.12 6.01 -10.73
N LEU A 126 -27.13 5.47 -10.02
CA LEU A 126 -27.04 4.20 -9.30
C LEU A 126 -25.92 4.16 -8.23
N ALA A 127 -25.50 5.29 -7.69
CA ALA A 127 -24.58 5.32 -6.56
C ALA A 127 -25.32 4.90 -5.29
N GLY A 128 -24.88 3.81 -4.63
CA GLY A 128 -25.49 3.26 -3.43
C GLY A 128 -26.98 2.95 -3.58
N ASP A 129 -27.42 2.49 -4.74
CA ASP A 129 -28.87 2.34 -5.02
C ASP A 129 -29.53 1.19 -4.30
N GLU A 130 -28.78 0.16 -3.87
CA GLU A 130 -29.30 -0.92 -3.02
C GLU A 130 -29.13 -0.65 -1.51
N LEU A 131 -28.57 0.51 -1.13
CA LEU A 131 -28.32 0.87 0.25
C LEU A 131 -29.66 0.99 1.01
N THR A 132 -29.81 0.18 2.08
CA THR A 132 -31.04 0.12 2.87
C THR A 132 -30.95 0.91 4.16
N THR A 133 -30.32 0.36 5.21
CA THR A 133 -30.22 0.97 6.54
C THR A 133 -28.84 1.45 6.92
N ALA A 134 -27.89 1.34 5.99
CA ALA A 134 -26.49 1.68 6.18
C ALA A 134 -26.25 3.17 6.46
N ALA A 135 -25.17 3.49 7.14
CA ALA A 135 -24.81 4.83 7.54
C ALA A 135 -23.36 5.19 7.19
N GLY A 136 -23.08 6.48 7.01
CA GLY A 136 -21.73 7.00 6.87
C GLY A 136 -21.03 6.67 5.54
N ASN A 137 -21.74 6.19 4.52
CA ASN A 137 -21.13 5.82 3.25
C ASN A 137 -20.96 7.01 2.31
N THR A 138 -19.83 7.04 1.59
CA THR A 138 -19.56 8.01 0.52
C THR A 138 -19.38 7.27 -0.80
N ALA A 139 -20.33 7.40 -1.72
CA ALA A 139 -20.31 6.83 -3.06
C ALA A 139 -20.29 7.96 -4.11
N VAL A 140 -19.23 8.04 -4.91
CA VAL A 140 -19.12 9.03 -5.98
C VAL A 140 -18.74 8.35 -7.29
N GLY A 141 -19.67 8.25 -8.22
CA GLY A 141 -19.48 7.60 -9.52
C GLY A 141 -20.64 6.73 -9.94
N TYR A 142 -20.64 6.29 -11.18
CA TYR A 142 -21.64 5.34 -11.68
C TYR A 142 -21.50 3.99 -10.98
N LYS A 143 -22.59 3.52 -10.33
CA LYS A 143 -22.60 2.26 -9.57
C LYS A 143 -21.47 2.14 -8.54
N SER A 144 -21.06 3.22 -7.93
CA SER A 144 -20.16 3.17 -6.78
C SER A 144 -20.96 2.69 -5.56
N LEU A 145 -20.42 1.74 -4.78
CA LEU A 145 -21.09 1.10 -3.65
C LEU A 145 -22.52 0.61 -3.98
N HIS A 146 -22.70 0.05 -5.18
CA HIS A 146 -24.00 -0.31 -5.74
C HIS A 146 -24.78 -1.27 -4.84
N SER A 147 -24.17 -2.40 -4.47
CA SER A 147 -24.80 -3.50 -3.73
C SER A 147 -24.80 -3.35 -2.21
N VAL A 148 -24.28 -2.23 -1.67
CA VAL A 148 -24.27 -2.02 -0.21
C VAL A 148 -25.70 -2.03 0.32
N THR A 149 -25.96 -2.91 1.29
CA THR A 149 -27.25 -3.00 1.98
C THR A 149 -27.18 -2.41 3.39
N THR A 150 -26.33 -2.97 4.25
CA THR A 150 -26.18 -2.58 5.65
C THR A 150 -24.76 -2.18 6.04
N GLY A 151 -23.78 -2.33 5.12
CA GLY A 151 -22.38 -1.94 5.36
C GLY A 151 -22.23 -0.46 5.64
N ASN A 152 -21.40 -0.10 6.62
CA ASN A 152 -21.24 1.27 7.11
C ASN A 152 -19.83 1.82 6.83
N ASP A 153 -19.71 3.15 6.83
CA ASP A 153 -18.44 3.85 6.78
C ASP A 153 -17.55 3.47 5.55
N ASN A 154 -18.17 3.09 4.44
CA ASN A 154 -17.44 2.79 3.21
C ASN A 154 -17.26 4.02 2.33
N VAL A 155 -16.12 4.12 1.67
CA VAL A 155 -15.81 5.15 0.68
C VAL A 155 -15.61 4.49 -0.69
N GLY A 156 -16.50 4.76 -1.65
CA GLY A 156 -16.39 4.34 -3.03
C GLY A 156 -16.30 5.56 -3.95
N ILE A 157 -15.17 5.77 -4.63
CA ILE A 157 -15.00 6.88 -5.58
C ILE A 157 -14.48 6.35 -6.93
N GLY A 158 -15.32 6.38 -7.93
CA GLY A 158 -15.05 5.85 -9.26
C GLY A 158 -16.19 4.99 -9.79
N THR A 159 -16.19 4.70 -11.07
CA THR A 159 -17.13 3.75 -11.66
C THR A 159 -16.88 2.35 -11.09
N LEU A 160 -17.91 1.68 -10.58
CA LEU A 160 -17.84 0.35 -9.96
C LEU A 160 -16.85 0.25 -8.78
N ALA A 161 -16.57 1.35 -8.09
CA ALA A 161 -15.73 1.32 -6.90
C ALA A 161 -16.51 0.67 -5.73
N GLY A 162 -16.05 -0.49 -5.23
CA GLY A 162 -16.71 -1.28 -4.19
C GLY A 162 -18.12 -1.73 -4.58
N ALA A 163 -18.35 -2.08 -5.86
CA ALA A 163 -19.70 -2.28 -6.38
C ALA A 163 -20.44 -3.44 -5.74
N GLU A 164 -19.77 -4.53 -5.42
CA GLU A 164 -20.39 -5.73 -4.85
C GLU A 164 -20.37 -5.79 -3.31
N ILE A 165 -19.83 -4.76 -2.63
CA ILE A 165 -19.88 -4.71 -1.16
C ILE A 165 -21.34 -4.73 -0.71
N THR A 166 -21.71 -5.70 0.15
CA THR A 166 -23.08 -5.82 0.69
C THR A 166 -23.15 -5.41 2.16
N THR A 167 -22.42 -6.09 3.03
CA THR A 167 -22.41 -5.87 4.49
C THR A 167 -21.04 -5.47 5.03
N GLY A 168 -20.01 -5.42 4.18
CA GLY A 168 -18.66 -5.02 4.56
C GLY A 168 -18.61 -3.58 5.08
N ASP A 169 -17.82 -3.35 6.14
CA ASP A 169 -17.66 -2.06 6.80
C ASP A 169 -16.26 -1.47 6.60
N GLN A 170 -16.15 -0.12 6.64
CA GLN A 170 -14.87 0.58 6.75
C GLN A 170 -13.91 0.31 5.59
N ASN A 171 -14.42 0.11 4.39
CA ASN A 171 -13.61 -0.07 3.19
C ASN A 171 -13.41 1.26 2.44
N VAL A 172 -12.26 1.42 1.82
CA VAL A 172 -11.92 2.54 0.94
C VAL A 172 -11.61 2.00 -0.45
N ALA A 173 -12.46 2.30 -1.42
CA ALA A 173 -12.31 1.94 -2.83
C ALA A 173 -12.24 3.21 -3.69
N ILE A 174 -11.08 3.57 -4.21
CA ILE A 174 -10.87 4.78 -5.03
C ILE A 174 -10.24 4.39 -6.36
N GLY A 175 -10.99 4.51 -7.43
CA GLY A 175 -10.58 4.14 -8.78
C GLY A 175 -11.66 3.33 -9.48
N ASN A 176 -11.59 3.24 -10.81
CA ASN A 176 -12.51 2.37 -11.55
C ASN A 176 -12.26 0.91 -11.14
N ALA A 177 -13.32 0.19 -10.76
CA ALA A 177 -13.31 -1.20 -10.31
C ALA A 177 -12.27 -1.48 -9.19
N ALA A 178 -11.98 -0.50 -8.34
CA ALA A 178 -11.24 -0.75 -7.11
C ALA A 178 -12.15 -1.50 -6.13
N LEU A 179 -11.68 -2.62 -5.57
CA LEU A 179 -12.42 -3.47 -4.62
C LEU A 179 -13.81 -3.90 -5.16
N ASP A 180 -13.86 -4.24 -6.45
CA ASP A 180 -15.11 -4.44 -7.19
C ASP A 180 -15.89 -5.67 -6.74
N LEU A 181 -15.21 -6.80 -6.48
CA LEU A 181 -15.82 -8.08 -6.12
C LEU A 181 -15.89 -8.37 -4.61
N GLU A 182 -15.47 -7.45 -3.76
CA GLU A 182 -15.56 -7.61 -2.31
C GLU A 182 -17.04 -7.59 -1.86
N ASP A 183 -17.46 -8.55 -1.06
CA ASP A 183 -18.83 -8.68 -0.58
C ASP A 183 -18.97 -8.31 0.92
N THR A 184 -18.33 -9.05 1.81
CA THR A 184 -18.51 -8.95 3.27
C THR A 184 -17.26 -8.51 4.03
N GLY A 185 -16.12 -8.37 3.33
CA GLY A 185 -14.84 -8.00 3.93
C GLY A 185 -14.79 -6.57 4.44
N ASN A 186 -14.00 -6.38 5.50
CA ASN A 186 -13.91 -5.11 6.20
C ASN A 186 -12.48 -4.55 6.18
N ARG A 187 -12.37 -3.22 6.32
CA ARG A 187 -11.12 -2.50 6.57
C ARG A 187 -10.07 -2.66 5.47
N ASN A 188 -10.53 -2.76 4.23
CA ASN A 188 -9.65 -2.79 3.07
C ASN A 188 -9.47 -1.37 2.50
N THR A 189 -8.29 -1.08 1.99
CA THR A 189 -7.99 0.18 1.29
C THR A 189 -7.46 -0.14 -0.10
N ALA A 190 -8.22 0.15 -1.12
CA ALA A 190 -7.90 -0.03 -2.52
C ALA A 190 -7.90 1.31 -3.25
N VAL A 191 -6.74 1.79 -3.69
CA VAL A 191 -6.61 3.06 -4.41
C VAL A 191 -5.87 2.85 -5.73
N GLY A 192 -6.59 2.95 -6.83
CA GLY A 192 -6.07 2.76 -8.18
C GLY A 192 -7.06 1.98 -9.07
N PHE A 193 -6.87 2.05 -10.38
CA PHE A 193 -7.63 1.25 -11.33
C PHE A 193 -7.41 -0.24 -11.06
N ASN A 194 -8.48 -1.01 -10.84
CA ASN A 194 -8.46 -2.44 -10.51
C ASN A 194 -7.56 -2.82 -9.31
N ALA A 195 -7.36 -1.92 -8.34
CA ALA A 195 -6.70 -2.28 -7.08
C ALA A 195 -7.61 -3.21 -6.28
N LEU A 196 -7.12 -4.37 -5.82
CA LEU A 196 -7.87 -5.42 -5.11
C LEU A 196 -9.18 -5.81 -5.81
N SER A 197 -9.24 -5.80 -7.14
CA SER A 197 -10.51 -5.95 -7.85
C SER A 197 -11.12 -7.35 -7.76
N THR A 198 -10.34 -8.38 -7.43
CA THR A 198 -10.82 -9.76 -7.27
C THR A 198 -10.99 -10.19 -5.81
N GLN A 199 -10.66 -9.30 -4.86
CA GLN A 199 -10.74 -9.64 -3.45
C GLN A 199 -12.18 -9.96 -3.07
N ASN A 200 -12.33 -11.08 -2.33
CA ASN A 200 -13.61 -11.50 -1.74
C ASN A 200 -13.32 -12.27 -0.44
N ILE A 201 -13.32 -11.55 0.69
CA ILE A 201 -12.89 -12.07 1.99
C ILE A 201 -14.03 -11.95 2.99
N ASP A 202 -14.32 -13.04 3.69
CA ASP A 202 -15.20 -12.99 4.86
C ASP A 202 -14.48 -12.37 6.07
N GLY A 203 -15.02 -11.28 6.60
CA GLY A 203 -14.53 -10.63 7.81
C GLY A 203 -13.40 -9.61 7.58
N ASN A 204 -12.40 -9.54 8.44
CA ASN A 204 -11.37 -8.50 8.37
C ASN A 204 -10.26 -8.82 7.36
N GLY A 205 -10.30 -8.21 6.18
CA GLY A 205 -9.24 -8.31 5.19
C GLY A 205 -7.99 -7.54 5.57
N GLN A 206 -8.18 -6.28 6.00
CA GLN A 206 -7.08 -5.39 6.43
C GLN A 206 -5.97 -5.24 5.38
N ASN A 207 -6.33 -5.34 4.11
CA ASN A 207 -5.41 -5.16 3.00
C ASN A 207 -5.32 -3.67 2.60
N THR A 208 -4.12 -3.22 2.29
CA THR A 208 -3.88 -1.89 1.73
C THR A 208 -3.21 -2.04 0.37
N ALA A 209 -3.87 -1.63 -0.70
CA ALA A 209 -3.32 -1.61 -2.04
C ALA A 209 -3.38 -0.20 -2.65
N LEU A 210 -2.25 0.31 -3.09
CA LEU A 210 -2.12 1.61 -3.73
C LEU A 210 -1.35 1.49 -5.05
N GLY A 211 -2.04 1.66 -6.17
CA GLY A 211 -1.46 1.65 -7.51
C GLY A 211 -2.35 0.98 -8.55
N TRP A 212 -2.05 1.21 -9.83
CA TRP A 212 -2.70 0.54 -10.93
C TRP A 212 -2.52 -0.98 -10.82
N GLN A 213 -3.62 -1.73 -10.70
CA GLN A 213 -3.63 -3.19 -10.53
C GLN A 213 -2.79 -3.70 -9.33
N ALA A 214 -2.66 -2.93 -8.27
CA ALA A 214 -2.03 -3.39 -7.04
C ALA A 214 -2.91 -4.48 -6.39
N GLY A 215 -2.34 -5.66 -6.13
CA GLY A 215 -3.07 -6.81 -5.60
C GLY A 215 -4.20 -7.30 -6.51
N LEU A 216 -4.05 -7.20 -7.84
CA LEU A 216 -5.10 -7.50 -8.82
C LEU A 216 -5.79 -8.84 -8.61
N SER A 217 -5.01 -9.91 -8.34
CA SER A 217 -5.50 -11.28 -8.19
C SER A 217 -5.73 -11.69 -6.73
N LEU A 218 -5.58 -10.76 -5.77
CA LEU A 218 -5.75 -11.08 -4.36
C LEU A 218 -7.22 -11.44 -4.11
N ASP A 219 -7.46 -12.69 -3.76
CA ASP A 219 -8.79 -13.25 -3.50
C ASP A 219 -9.03 -13.35 -1.98
N SER A 220 -8.24 -14.17 -1.28
CA SER A 220 -8.49 -14.52 0.12
C SER A 220 -7.37 -14.14 1.09
N GLY A 221 -6.27 -13.55 0.61
CA GLY A 221 -5.15 -13.10 1.46
C GLY A 221 -5.50 -11.89 2.33
N THR A 222 -4.95 -11.84 3.55
CA THR A 222 -5.25 -10.79 4.53
C THR A 222 -4.00 -10.07 5.04
N VAL A 223 -4.17 -8.86 5.58
CA VAL A 223 -3.10 -8.10 6.25
C VAL A 223 -1.92 -7.77 5.31
N ASN A 224 -2.18 -7.57 4.03
CA ASN A 224 -1.14 -7.22 3.06
C ASN A 224 -1.02 -5.70 2.86
N THR A 225 0.20 -5.21 2.68
CA THR A 225 0.52 -3.84 2.27
C THR A 225 1.16 -3.88 0.90
N ILE A 226 0.45 -3.40 -0.13
CA ILE A 226 0.81 -3.53 -1.54
C ILE A 226 0.85 -2.14 -2.20
N ILE A 227 2.03 -1.62 -2.50
CA ILE A 227 2.20 -0.25 -3.02
C ILE A 227 3.01 -0.25 -4.30
N GLY A 228 2.42 0.20 -5.38
CA GLY A 228 3.05 0.31 -6.71
C GLY A 228 2.20 -0.28 -7.81
N ALA A 229 2.41 0.19 -9.04
CA ALA A 229 1.70 -0.39 -10.19
C ALA A 229 2.08 -1.88 -10.34
N GLN A 230 1.08 -2.75 -10.45
CA GLN A 230 1.20 -4.21 -10.52
C GLN A 230 1.97 -4.84 -9.32
N ALA A 231 2.17 -4.13 -8.22
CA ALA A 231 2.70 -4.75 -7.01
C ALA A 231 1.74 -5.86 -6.55
N GLY A 232 2.27 -7.04 -6.23
CA GLY A 232 1.47 -8.18 -5.78
C GLY A 232 0.35 -8.62 -6.71
N ALA A 233 0.42 -8.30 -8.03
CA ALA A 233 -0.68 -8.61 -8.95
C ALA A 233 -0.94 -10.11 -9.13
N GLY A 234 0.04 -10.96 -8.86
CA GLY A 234 -0.08 -12.42 -8.86
C GLY A 234 -0.46 -13.03 -7.51
N LEU A 235 -0.48 -12.25 -6.42
CA LEU A 235 -0.82 -12.72 -5.08
C LEU A 235 -2.31 -13.10 -5.03
N VAL A 236 -2.61 -14.33 -4.59
CA VAL A 236 -3.98 -14.87 -4.54
C VAL A 236 -4.44 -15.04 -3.09
N ALA A 237 -3.66 -15.75 -2.25
CA ALA A 237 -4.10 -16.15 -0.92
C ALA A 237 -3.10 -15.82 0.21
N GLY A 238 -1.89 -15.34 -0.11
CA GLY A 238 -0.86 -15.05 0.89
C GLY A 238 -1.22 -13.89 1.81
N GLY A 239 -0.83 -13.98 3.09
CA GLY A 239 -1.10 -12.98 4.11
C GLY A 239 0.16 -12.37 4.73
N GLY A 240 0.02 -11.18 5.34
CA GLY A 240 1.12 -10.52 6.05
C GLY A 240 2.25 -9.99 5.16
N ASN A 241 2.04 -9.85 3.86
CA ASN A 241 3.08 -9.41 2.94
C ASN A 241 3.17 -7.89 2.86
N THR A 242 4.39 -7.36 2.80
CA THR A 242 4.71 -5.97 2.48
C THR A 242 5.41 -5.92 1.12
N ILE A 243 4.72 -5.44 0.10
CA ILE A 243 5.20 -5.38 -1.28
C ILE A 243 5.20 -3.93 -1.75
N VAL A 244 6.37 -3.35 -1.97
CA VAL A 244 6.51 -1.96 -2.40
C VAL A 244 7.40 -1.86 -3.63
N GLY A 245 6.83 -1.39 -4.72
CA GLY A 245 7.55 -1.15 -5.98
C GLY A 245 6.79 -1.67 -7.19
N TYR A 246 7.17 -1.19 -8.37
CA TYR A 246 6.59 -1.64 -9.64
C TYR A 246 6.81 -3.15 -9.83
N ALA A 247 5.73 -3.90 -10.10
CA ALA A 247 5.77 -5.34 -10.33
C ALA A 247 6.51 -6.13 -9.21
N GLY A 248 6.46 -5.63 -7.96
CA GLY A 248 6.96 -6.38 -6.80
C GLY A 248 6.13 -7.66 -6.60
N GLY A 249 6.81 -8.77 -6.29
CA GLY A 249 6.18 -10.09 -6.17
C GLY A 249 6.07 -10.87 -7.50
N LEU A 250 6.47 -10.28 -8.64
CA LEU A 250 6.34 -10.90 -9.97
C LEU A 250 7.68 -11.36 -10.57
N LYS A 251 8.79 -11.28 -9.83
CA LYS A 251 10.10 -11.73 -10.35
C LYS A 251 10.23 -13.24 -10.25
N GLY A 252 10.50 -13.88 -11.38
CA GLY A 252 10.64 -15.33 -11.47
C GLY A 252 9.29 -16.04 -11.52
N THR A 253 8.91 -16.75 -10.46
CA THR A 253 7.55 -17.26 -10.26
C THR A 253 6.76 -16.26 -9.45
N ASP A 254 5.59 -15.85 -9.93
CA ASP A 254 4.73 -14.90 -9.25
C ASP A 254 4.39 -15.41 -7.84
N LEU A 255 4.50 -14.54 -6.85
CA LEU A 255 4.06 -14.83 -5.48
C LEU A 255 2.54 -15.00 -5.50
N ALA A 256 2.06 -16.19 -5.16
CA ALA A 256 0.63 -16.52 -5.17
C ALA A 256 0.07 -16.81 -3.77
N GLY A 257 0.75 -17.64 -2.97
CA GLY A 257 0.25 -18.09 -1.66
C GLY A 257 1.21 -17.86 -0.48
N GLY A 258 2.40 -17.29 -0.73
CA GLY A 258 3.41 -17.11 0.32
C GLY A 258 3.07 -16.03 1.34
N ASP A 259 3.49 -16.22 2.58
CA ASP A 259 3.17 -15.38 3.72
C ASP A 259 4.38 -14.61 4.26
N ASN A 260 4.09 -13.48 4.94
CA ASN A 260 5.06 -12.73 5.75
C ASN A 260 6.31 -12.27 4.99
N ASN A 261 6.20 -11.93 3.72
CA ASN A 261 7.32 -11.46 2.92
C ASN A 261 7.43 -9.93 2.95
N VAL A 262 8.66 -9.43 2.90
CA VAL A 262 8.98 -8.01 2.69
C VAL A 262 9.70 -7.87 1.36
N LEU A 263 9.02 -7.35 0.35
CA LEU A 263 9.53 -7.16 -1.01
C LEU A 263 9.61 -5.67 -1.31
N LEU A 264 10.81 -5.11 -1.30
CA LEU A 264 11.04 -3.68 -1.51
C LEU A 264 11.87 -3.44 -2.77
N GLY A 265 11.25 -2.93 -3.80
CA GLY A 265 11.91 -2.55 -5.04
C GLY A 265 11.19 -3.03 -6.29
N ARG A 266 11.70 -2.60 -7.42
CA ARG A 266 11.14 -2.94 -8.72
C ARG A 266 11.43 -4.40 -9.08
N GLU A 267 10.39 -5.13 -9.52
CA GLU A 267 10.54 -6.52 -10.00
C GLU A 267 11.28 -7.40 -8.98
N THR A 268 10.90 -7.28 -7.70
CA THR A 268 11.32 -8.22 -6.66
C THR A 268 10.43 -9.45 -6.68
N GLY A 269 10.91 -10.57 -6.16
CA GLY A 269 10.14 -11.81 -6.07
C GLY A 269 10.61 -12.70 -4.93
N THR A 270 9.83 -13.72 -4.63
CA THR A 270 10.17 -14.76 -3.67
C THR A 270 10.85 -15.95 -4.36
N SER A 271 11.21 -16.98 -3.61
CA SER A 271 11.82 -18.22 -4.12
C SER A 271 10.86 -19.07 -4.98
N GLY A 272 9.58 -18.75 -4.96
CA GLY A 272 8.53 -19.46 -5.70
C GLY A 272 7.15 -18.93 -5.31
N ALA A 273 6.09 -19.51 -5.85
CA ALA A 273 4.71 -19.06 -5.64
C ALA A 273 4.28 -19.02 -4.16
N ASP A 274 4.78 -19.94 -3.34
CA ASP A 274 4.47 -20.07 -1.92
C ASP A 274 5.64 -19.67 -1.02
N GLY A 275 6.62 -18.92 -1.56
CA GLY A 275 7.78 -18.45 -0.81
C GLY A 275 7.39 -17.57 0.36
N SER A 276 7.82 -17.90 1.58
CA SER A 276 7.39 -17.25 2.83
C SER A 276 8.56 -16.80 3.70
N ASN A 277 8.30 -15.81 4.58
CA ASN A 277 9.28 -15.27 5.52
C ASN A 277 10.55 -14.72 4.85
N GLN A 278 10.42 -14.13 3.67
CA GLN A 278 11.56 -13.63 2.92
C GLN A 278 11.62 -12.11 2.98
N ILE A 279 12.81 -11.56 3.12
CA ILE A 279 13.11 -10.13 2.97
C ILE A 279 13.89 -9.95 1.68
N VAL A 280 13.30 -9.35 0.65
CA VAL A 280 13.94 -9.13 -0.65
C VAL A 280 13.97 -7.64 -0.95
N ILE A 281 15.16 -7.08 -1.01
CA ILE A 281 15.37 -5.64 -1.23
C ILE A 281 16.28 -5.41 -2.43
N GLY A 282 15.79 -4.64 -3.38
CA GLY A 282 16.58 -4.25 -4.54
C GLY A 282 15.78 -4.19 -5.83
N LYS A 283 16.47 -4.20 -6.96
CA LYS A 283 15.85 -4.23 -8.29
C LYS A 283 16.19 -5.55 -8.98
N ASP A 284 15.19 -6.21 -9.59
CA ASP A 284 15.34 -7.49 -10.29
C ASP A 284 15.88 -8.62 -9.39
N VAL A 285 15.60 -8.58 -8.09
CA VAL A 285 16.06 -9.56 -7.10
C VAL A 285 14.94 -10.55 -6.78
N ALA A 286 15.27 -11.84 -6.74
CA ALA A 286 14.39 -12.87 -6.23
C ALA A 286 15.02 -13.60 -5.04
N GLY A 287 14.19 -14.03 -4.09
CA GLY A 287 14.58 -14.94 -3.03
C GLY A 287 14.97 -16.32 -3.59
N THR A 288 15.69 -17.12 -2.82
CA THR A 288 16.12 -18.47 -3.21
C THR A 288 15.59 -19.56 -2.28
N ALA A 289 15.19 -19.23 -1.07
CA ALA A 289 14.53 -20.10 -0.11
C ALA A 289 13.76 -19.29 0.93
N ASN A 290 12.90 -19.96 1.70
CA ASN A 290 12.22 -19.38 2.85
C ASN A 290 13.23 -18.98 3.94
N ASP A 291 12.79 -18.11 4.84
CA ASP A 291 13.57 -17.66 6.00
C ASP A 291 14.93 -17.05 5.63
N GLN A 292 14.95 -16.25 4.54
CA GLN A 292 16.16 -15.59 4.04
C GLN A 292 15.95 -14.10 3.78
N ALA A 293 17.02 -13.32 4.00
CA ALA A 293 17.13 -11.95 3.55
C ALA A 293 18.04 -11.85 2.32
N HIS A 294 17.58 -11.14 1.29
CA HIS A 294 18.26 -10.91 0.03
C HIS A 294 18.41 -9.40 -0.21
N LEU A 295 19.61 -8.92 -0.41
CA LEU A 295 19.90 -7.53 -0.73
C LEU A 295 20.75 -7.47 -1.98
N GLY A 296 20.28 -6.81 -3.04
CA GLY A 296 21.08 -6.79 -4.27
C GLY A 296 20.46 -6.09 -5.47
N TYR A 297 21.04 -6.40 -6.62
CA TYR A 297 20.63 -5.95 -7.95
C TYR A 297 20.82 -7.09 -8.95
N GLY A 298 19.76 -7.50 -9.63
CA GLY A 298 19.79 -8.61 -10.56
C GLY A 298 20.28 -9.89 -9.90
N SER A 299 21.31 -10.51 -10.45
CA SER A 299 21.96 -11.69 -9.88
C SER A 299 23.05 -11.40 -8.83
N ASN A 300 23.39 -10.12 -8.63
CA ASN A 300 24.37 -9.72 -7.62
C ASN A 300 23.68 -9.53 -6.26
N VAL A 301 23.56 -10.58 -5.50
CA VAL A 301 22.76 -10.64 -4.26
C VAL A 301 23.62 -11.10 -3.09
N ALA A 302 23.54 -10.39 -1.98
CA ALA A 302 23.97 -10.87 -0.68
C ALA A 302 22.80 -11.54 0.02
N VAL A 303 23.04 -12.70 0.61
CA VAL A 303 22.01 -13.54 1.26
C VAL A 303 22.39 -13.79 2.72
N LEU A 304 21.40 -13.74 3.60
CA LEU A 304 21.52 -14.07 5.02
C LEU A 304 20.36 -14.99 5.39
N ALA A 305 20.66 -16.16 5.99
CA ALA A 305 19.63 -17.00 6.57
C ALA A 305 19.07 -16.36 7.87
N LEU A 306 17.75 -16.36 8.02
CA LEU A 306 17.05 -15.80 9.17
C LEU A 306 16.65 -16.86 10.21
N ASP A 307 17.14 -18.08 10.04
CA ASP A 307 16.91 -19.24 10.93
C ASP A 307 17.87 -19.30 12.11
N GLY A 308 18.77 -18.33 12.26
CA GLY A 308 19.78 -18.25 13.30
C GLY A 308 21.08 -19.02 12.98
N SER A 309 21.20 -19.62 11.78
CA SER A 309 22.42 -20.34 11.37
C SER A 309 23.51 -19.41 10.84
N ASP A 310 23.14 -18.31 10.18
CA ASP A 310 24.07 -17.35 9.61
C ASP A 310 24.43 -16.23 10.60
N THR A 311 25.71 -15.93 10.69
CA THR A 311 26.23 -14.77 11.44
C THR A 311 26.77 -13.65 10.56
N SER A 312 26.74 -13.84 9.24
CA SER A 312 27.23 -12.87 8.24
C SER A 312 26.56 -13.07 6.88
N TRP A 313 26.54 -11.99 6.11
CA TRP A 313 26.04 -12.04 4.72
C TRP A 313 26.91 -12.96 3.86
N ALA A 314 26.28 -13.86 3.13
CA ALA A 314 26.93 -14.77 2.19
C ALA A 314 26.73 -14.27 0.74
N ALA A 315 27.74 -14.50 -0.10
CA ALA A 315 27.66 -14.33 -1.55
C ALA A 315 27.72 -15.69 -2.23
N SER A 316 27.09 -15.83 -3.39
CA SER A 316 27.13 -17.06 -4.17
C SER A 316 28.58 -17.49 -4.47
N SER A 317 28.93 -18.75 -4.19
CA SER A 317 30.27 -19.32 -4.40
C SER A 317 30.24 -20.70 -5.06
N ASP A 318 29.17 -21.01 -5.77
CA ASP A 318 29.00 -22.29 -6.48
C ASP A 318 30.02 -22.43 -7.62
N GLU A 319 30.63 -23.60 -7.73
CA GLU A 319 31.63 -23.91 -8.77
C GLU A 319 31.04 -23.74 -10.18
N ARG A 320 29.77 -24.04 -10.39
CA ARG A 320 29.09 -23.91 -11.69
C ARG A 320 29.00 -22.49 -12.23
N LEU A 321 29.24 -21.50 -11.36
CA LEU A 321 29.26 -20.06 -11.68
C LEU A 321 30.67 -19.52 -11.91
N LYS A 322 31.70 -20.37 -11.86
CA LYS A 322 33.10 -19.97 -11.90
C LYS A 322 33.83 -20.61 -13.08
N GLU A 323 34.71 -19.86 -13.69
CA GLU A 323 35.63 -20.32 -14.73
C GLU A 323 37.10 -20.11 -14.30
N ASN A 324 38.02 -20.84 -14.95
CA ASN A 324 39.48 -20.68 -14.75
C ASN A 324 39.92 -20.82 -13.28
N ILE A 325 39.33 -21.80 -12.57
CA ILE A 325 39.63 -22.07 -11.17
C ILE A 325 41.07 -22.54 -11.02
N THR A 326 41.89 -21.75 -10.32
CA THR A 326 43.30 -22.09 -10.04
C THR A 326 43.60 -21.84 -8.57
N THR A 327 44.57 -22.56 -8.02
CA THR A 327 45.04 -22.34 -6.62
C THR A 327 45.63 -20.95 -6.49
N SER A 328 45.17 -20.18 -5.51
CA SER A 328 45.70 -18.84 -5.23
C SER A 328 47.13 -18.90 -4.77
N THR A 329 47.96 -17.99 -5.28
CA THR A 329 49.35 -17.76 -4.85
C THR A 329 49.47 -16.58 -3.88
N ALA A 330 48.38 -15.82 -3.70
CA ALA A 330 48.33 -14.72 -2.73
C ALA A 330 48.26 -15.25 -1.30
N GLY A 331 49.34 -15.23 -0.57
CA GLY A 331 49.48 -15.78 0.77
C GLY A 331 50.35 -14.92 1.68
N LEU A 332 51.33 -15.56 2.33
CA LEU A 332 52.15 -14.95 3.37
C LEU A 332 52.93 -13.73 2.89
N SER A 333 53.43 -13.71 1.66
CA SER A 333 54.15 -12.57 1.07
C SER A 333 53.29 -11.33 1.08
N PHE A 334 52.06 -11.40 0.52
CA PHE A 334 51.14 -10.29 0.46
C PHE A 334 50.74 -9.79 1.87
N LEU A 335 50.39 -10.74 2.78
CA LEU A 335 49.92 -10.37 4.12
C LEU A 335 51.03 -9.67 4.96
N LYS A 336 52.27 -9.98 4.78
CA LYS A 336 53.40 -9.34 5.48
C LYS A 336 53.56 -7.87 5.13
N ASP A 337 53.16 -7.46 3.92
CA ASP A 337 53.30 -6.09 3.43
C ASP A 337 52.10 -5.21 3.89
N LEU A 338 51.01 -5.80 4.35
CA LEU A 338 49.92 -5.04 4.93
C LEU A 338 50.26 -4.56 6.34
N ARG A 339 49.91 -3.30 6.63
CA ARG A 339 50.12 -2.68 7.95
C ARG A 339 48.80 -2.56 8.72
N PRO A 340 48.53 -3.42 9.71
CA PRO A 340 47.43 -3.21 10.64
C PRO A 340 47.64 -1.97 11.48
N VAL A 341 46.62 -1.17 11.68
CA VAL A 341 46.67 0.07 12.46
C VAL A 341 45.55 0.13 13.49
N THR A 342 45.79 0.93 14.53
CA THR A 342 44.73 1.43 15.41
C THR A 342 44.52 2.91 15.11
N TYR A 343 43.26 3.36 15.16
CA TYR A 343 42.92 4.74 14.88
C TYR A 343 41.63 5.16 15.61
N THR A 344 41.47 6.49 15.70
CA THR A 344 40.19 7.11 16.03
C THR A 344 39.76 7.95 14.84
N TRP A 345 38.45 8.11 14.66
CA TRP A 345 37.90 8.95 13.61
C TRP A 345 38.20 10.44 13.89
N LYS A 346 38.50 11.21 12.85
CA LYS A 346 38.66 12.66 12.95
C LYS A 346 37.37 13.34 13.39
N LYS A 347 37.47 14.51 13.98
CA LYS A 347 36.32 15.40 14.13
C LYS A 347 35.85 15.85 12.75
N LYS A 348 34.56 16.08 12.62
CA LYS A 348 33.91 16.49 11.36
C LYS A 348 34.58 17.76 10.76
N LYS A 349 34.89 18.74 11.60
CA LYS A 349 35.61 19.97 11.19
C LYS A 349 37.01 19.74 10.63
N ASP A 350 37.69 18.65 11.00
CA ASP A 350 39.05 18.30 10.61
C ASP A 350 39.08 17.37 9.38
N VAL A 351 37.92 17.01 8.84
CA VAL A 351 37.76 16.26 7.57
C VAL A 351 37.93 17.25 6.39
N PRO A 352 38.53 16.85 5.26
CA PRO A 352 38.57 17.69 4.08
C PRO A 352 37.16 18.13 3.63
N SER A 353 36.98 19.42 3.32
CA SER A 353 35.65 20.00 2.99
C SER A 353 35.02 19.44 1.71
N ASN A 354 35.80 18.83 0.82
CA ASN A 354 35.30 18.14 -0.37
C ASN A 354 34.67 16.77 -0.04
N MET A 355 34.87 16.25 1.18
CA MET A 355 34.20 15.02 1.68
C MET A 355 32.91 15.40 2.40
N THR A 356 31.92 15.90 1.67
CA THR A 356 30.70 16.55 2.18
C THR A 356 29.86 15.65 3.08
N THR A 357 29.93 14.33 2.92
CA THR A 357 29.23 13.36 3.77
C THR A 357 29.76 13.33 5.21
N TYR A 358 31.03 13.66 5.41
CA TYR A 358 31.75 13.53 6.67
C TYR A 358 32.20 14.86 7.27
N TYR A 359 32.22 15.94 6.46
CA TYR A 359 32.63 17.28 6.88
C TYR A 359 31.43 18.06 7.44
N GLU A 360 31.67 18.77 8.54
CA GLU A 360 30.76 19.76 9.10
C GLU A 360 31.53 20.87 9.77
N GLU A 361 31.38 22.10 9.26
CA GLU A 361 32.11 23.26 9.74
C GLU A 361 31.85 23.52 11.23
N GLY A 362 32.95 23.66 12.01
CA GLY A 362 32.90 23.97 13.44
C GLY A 362 32.47 22.81 14.34
N SER A 363 32.11 21.64 13.81
CA SER A 363 31.69 20.49 14.60
C SER A 363 32.88 19.73 15.22
N ASP A 364 32.84 19.55 16.54
CA ASP A 364 33.77 18.74 17.29
C ASP A 364 33.38 17.25 17.38
N ASP A 365 32.24 16.87 16.82
CA ASP A 365 31.82 15.48 16.77
C ASP A 365 32.76 14.65 15.87
N PRO A 366 32.98 13.38 16.19
CA PRO A 366 33.71 12.47 15.29
C PRO A 366 32.92 12.29 13.98
N CYS A 367 33.61 12.25 12.86
CA CYS A 367 32.95 12.08 11.54
C CYS A 367 32.30 10.69 11.39
N LEU A 368 32.84 9.70 12.08
CA LEU A 368 32.31 8.33 12.21
C LEU A 368 32.66 7.77 13.60
N GLY A 369 31.81 6.87 14.13
CA GLY A 369 32.05 6.26 15.42
C GLY A 369 32.03 7.27 16.58
N PHE A 370 31.97 6.77 17.82
CA PHE A 370 31.82 7.62 19.02
C PHE A 370 33.15 7.71 19.79
N GLY A 371 34.21 8.25 19.16
CA GLY A 371 35.50 8.50 19.85
C GLY A 371 36.23 7.24 20.36
N LYS A 372 35.83 6.06 19.89
CA LYS A 372 36.45 4.77 20.25
C LYS A 372 37.67 4.50 19.38
N THR A 373 38.62 3.73 19.94
CA THR A 373 39.73 3.20 19.15
C THR A 373 39.25 2.04 18.29
N HIS A 374 39.59 2.09 17.02
CA HIS A 374 39.30 1.08 16.02
C HIS A 374 40.59 0.38 15.55
N HIS A 375 40.44 -0.86 15.05
CA HIS A 375 41.49 -1.62 14.39
C HIS A 375 41.14 -1.78 12.91
N GLY A 376 42.10 -1.64 12.02
CA GLY A 376 41.86 -1.78 10.59
C GLY A 376 43.07 -1.50 9.73
N PHE A 377 42.86 -1.04 8.51
CA PHE A 377 43.84 -0.71 7.53
C PHE A 377 43.62 0.69 6.96
N ILE A 378 44.66 1.32 6.47
CA ILE A 378 44.57 2.57 5.70
C ILE A 378 44.40 2.20 4.23
N ALA A 379 43.28 2.60 3.63
CA ALA A 379 42.91 2.19 2.27
C ALA A 379 43.94 2.56 1.21
N GLN A 380 44.59 3.71 1.33
CA GLN A 380 45.67 4.16 0.44
C GLN A 380 46.91 3.27 0.53
N GLU A 381 47.28 2.84 1.73
CA GLU A 381 48.42 1.92 1.95
C GLU A 381 48.08 0.53 1.38
N VAL A 382 46.88 0.05 1.62
CA VAL A 382 46.36 -1.20 1.02
C VAL A 382 46.43 -1.16 -0.50
N LYS A 383 46.02 -0.05 -1.12
CA LYS A 383 46.11 0.12 -2.57
C LYS A 383 47.58 0.01 -3.07
N THR A 384 48.52 0.64 -2.37
CA THR A 384 49.92 0.57 -2.72
C THR A 384 50.46 -0.86 -2.64
N VAL A 385 50.11 -1.61 -1.60
CA VAL A 385 50.51 -3.02 -1.49
C VAL A 385 49.87 -3.87 -2.61
N LEU A 386 48.61 -3.68 -2.91
CA LEU A 386 47.94 -4.37 -4.00
C LEU A 386 48.57 -4.12 -5.37
N ASP A 387 49.03 -2.89 -5.64
CA ASP A 387 49.69 -2.53 -6.90
C ASP A 387 51.05 -3.20 -7.08
N ASN A 388 51.69 -3.58 -5.97
CA ASN A 388 52.98 -4.28 -5.96
C ASN A 388 52.89 -5.80 -6.04
N HIS A 389 51.65 -6.37 -5.87
CA HIS A 389 51.39 -7.79 -5.88
C HIS A 389 50.63 -8.20 -7.14
N ALA A 390 51.36 -8.61 -8.19
CA ALA A 390 50.78 -8.93 -9.51
C ALA A 390 49.74 -10.07 -9.48
N GLU A 391 49.90 -10.99 -8.52
CA GLU A 391 49.03 -12.16 -8.34
C GLU A 391 47.60 -11.82 -7.92
N ILE A 392 47.37 -10.59 -7.39
CA ILE A 392 46.04 -10.16 -6.93
C ILE A 392 45.58 -8.84 -7.53
N LYS A 393 46.44 -8.14 -8.29
CA LYS A 393 46.22 -6.78 -8.77
C LYS A 393 44.91 -6.56 -9.55
N ASN A 394 44.47 -7.55 -10.34
CA ASN A 394 43.37 -7.40 -11.29
C ASN A 394 42.08 -8.13 -10.89
N GLY A 395 41.99 -8.78 -9.74
CA GLY A 395 40.84 -9.61 -9.39
C GLY A 395 40.40 -9.50 -7.91
N GLN A 396 40.74 -8.43 -7.25
CA GLN A 396 40.53 -8.30 -5.83
C GLN A 396 39.28 -7.44 -5.50
N HIS A 397 38.57 -7.82 -4.47
CA HIS A 397 37.50 -7.03 -3.87
C HIS A 397 37.89 -6.43 -2.52
N PHE A 398 39.18 -6.46 -2.16
CA PHE A 398 39.68 -5.99 -0.88
C PHE A 398 39.68 -4.47 -0.78
N TRP A 399 39.94 -3.76 -1.88
CA TRP A 399 39.98 -2.30 -1.98
C TRP A 399 39.01 -1.81 -3.05
N LYS A 400 38.34 -0.68 -2.77
CA LYS A 400 37.44 0.00 -3.70
C LYS A 400 37.52 1.51 -3.50
N GLN A 401 37.34 2.27 -4.56
CA GLN A 401 37.09 3.71 -4.51
C GLN A 401 35.69 3.99 -5.01
N ASP A 402 34.96 4.77 -4.22
CA ASP A 402 33.61 5.25 -4.57
C ASP A 402 33.73 6.47 -5.50
N ASP A 403 32.61 6.87 -6.15
CA ASP A 403 32.57 7.97 -7.13
C ASP A 403 32.96 9.35 -6.53
N ASP A 404 32.77 9.53 -5.23
CA ASP A 404 33.19 10.73 -4.47
C ASP A 404 34.66 10.74 -4.08
N GLY A 405 35.40 9.72 -4.48
CA GLY A 405 36.84 9.56 -4.16
C GLY A 405 37.12 8.90 -2.81
N THR A 406 36.11 8.57 -2.01
CA THR A 406 36.27 7.84 -0.75
C THR A 406 36.78 6.43 -1.02
N GLN A 407 37.85 6.03 -0.32
CA GLN A 407 38.42 4.70 -0.47
C GLN A 407 37.97 3.78 0.69
N ARG A 408 37.66 2.53 0.35
CA ARG A 408 37.18 1.52 1.28
C ARG A 408 38.00 0.24 1.23
N VAL A 409 38.07 -0.45 2.36
CA VAL A 409 38.70 -1.77 2.51
C VAL A 409 37.64 -2.76 2.99
N ALA A 410 37.57 -3.93 2.38
CA ALA A 410 36.69 -5.04 2.75
C ALA A 410 37.50 -6.17 3.40
N PRO A 411 37.69 -6.18 4.73
CA PRO A 411 38.59 -7.13 5.40
C PRO A 411 38.26 -8.60 5.18
N ASN A 412 36.99 -8.94 4.95
CA ASN A 412 36.54 -10.31 4.69
C ASN A 412 37.17 -10.91 3.41
N ALA A 413 37.58 -10.08 2.46
CA ALA A 413 38.27 -10.52 1.25
C ALA A 413 39.67 -11.10 1.55
N LEU A 414 40.22 -10.86 2.75
CA LEU A 414 41.50 -11.44 3.18
C LEU A 414 41.40 -12.88 3.62
N ILE A 415 40.21 -13.44 3.89
CA ILE A 415 40.04 -14.79 4.44
C ILE A 415 40.73 -15.87 3.58
N PRO A 416 40.57 -15.93 2.24
CA PRO A 416 41.29 -16.91 1.42
C PRO A 416 42.82 -16.73 1.47
N MET A 417 43.29 -15.50 1.53
CA MET A 417 44.74 -15.15 1.60
C MET A 417 45.32 -15.52 2.96
N LEU A 418 44.57 -15.30 4.05
CA LEU A 418 44.94 -15.74 5.40
C LEU A 418 45.01 -17.27 5.47
N THR A 419 44.04 -17.98 4.87
CA THR A 419 44.05 -19.43 4.78
C THR A 419 45.31 -19.92 4.07
N LYS A 420 45.65 -19.33 2.92
CA LYS A 420 46.86 -19.65 2.17
C LYS A 420 48.15 -19.37 2.96
N ALA A 421 48.23 -18.23 3.65
CA ALA A 421 49.37 -17.89 4.47
C ALA A 421 49.55 -18.87 5.66
N VAL A 422 48.49 -19.31 6.30
CA VAL A 422 48.53 -20.34 7.35
C VAL A 422 49.05 -21.66 6.79
N GLN A 423 48.60 -22.08 5.59
CA GLN A 423 49.11 -23.29 4.93
C GLN A 423 50.62 -23.19 4.61
N GLU A 424 51.09 -22.03 4.15
CA GLU A 424 52.49 -21.80 3.87
C GLU A 424 53.34 -21.82 5.14
N LEU A 425 52.84 -21.20 6.23
CA LEU A 425 53.52 -21.22 7.56
C LEU A 425 53.57 -22.63 8.11
N SER A 426 52.49 -23.43 8.02
CA SER A 426 52.45 -24.81 8.44
C SER A 426 53.51 -25.64 7.71
N THR A 427 53.56 -25.53 6.38
CA THR A 427 54.52 -26.23 5.53
C THR A 427 55.98 -25.84 5.91
N ALA A 428 56.24 -24.54 6.14
CA ALA A 428 57.58 -24.07 6.56
C ALA A 428 57.97 -24.56 7.94
N LEU A 429 57.01 -24.63 8.88
CA LEU A 429 57.21 -25.18 10.23
C LEU A 429 57.55 -26.66 10.19
N ASP A 430 56.77 -27.46 9.43
CA ASP A 430 57.01 -28.91 9.27
C ASP A 430 58.40 -29.21 8.68
N ALA A 431 58.80 -28.43 7.67
CA ALA A 431 60.16 -28.49 7.10
C ALA A 431 61.24 -28.13 8.10
N ALA A 432 61.03 -27.10 8.94
CA ALA A 432 61.97 -26.71 9.97
C ALA A 432 62.12 -27.78 11.09
N LEU A 433 60.97 -28.36 11.51
CA LEU A 433 60.94 -29.47 12.48
C LEU A 433 61.66 -30.72 11.96
N ALA A 434 61.43 -31.10 10.71
CA ALA A 434 62.14 -32.19 10.07
C ALA A 434 63.67 -31.96 10.00
N ARG A 435 64.05 -30.71 9.73
CA ARG A 435 65.46 -30.35 9.72
C ARG A 435 66.12 -30.40 11.09
N ILE A 436 65.39 -29.97 12.15
CA ILE A 436 65.86 -30.07 13.54
C ILE A 436 66.02 -31.54 13.91
N ALA A 437 65.02 -32.39 13.64
CA ALA A 437 65.12 -33.81 13.92
C ALA A 437 66.30 -34.48 13.24
N THR A 438 66.65 -34.01 12.03
CA THR A 438 67.83 -34.52 11.29
C THR A 438 69.15 -34.03 11.91
N LEU A 439 69.14 -32.91 12.61
CA LEU A 439 70.35 -32.37 13.28
C LEU A 439 70.55 -32.90 14.71
N GLU A 440 69.50 -33.43 15.33
CA GLU A 440 69.51 -33.98 16.70
C GLU A 440 69.77 -35.52 16.70
N GLY A 441 69.62 -36.22 15.58
CA GLY A 441 69.90 -37.62 15.39
C GLY A 441 71.23 -37.89 14.69
#